data_e84b14dc50bc44eba0511bbd6dbedaac
#
_entry.id   e84b14dc50bc44eba0511bbd6dbedaac
#
_cell.length_a   1.000
_cell.length_b   1.000
_cell.length_c   1.000
_cell.angle_alpha   90.00
_cell.angle_beta   90.00
_cell.angle_gamma   90.00
#
_symmetry.space_group_name_H-M   'P 1'
#
loop_
_entity.id
_entity.type
_entity.pdbx_description
1 polymer ?
#
loop_
_entity_poly.entity_id
_entity_poly.type
_entity_poly.pdbx_seq_one_letter_code
_entity_poly.pdbx_strand_id
1 'polypeptide(L)'
;GVTDGIDTSMGASLSERLSVLGPGEPLVQVAAGHEVIAPVDATPVFNFDHHARSGSVRPDGSIDFRDRNVFPPVHAEELLVTSGVPELGTEGRTVRGEILPVDAPRDVELVPGENVRHQAQDGLSQIHAEIDGGAAVQIEEEDADGGGLVRYTVHVYPITQVDGDVGYETGHIDVPGSVLISGTIKAGFHVKASGDVAVSGSVDDGAIIQAGGNVTVQLGIVGDETKVEATGSIAAKFVQEATLRAGEDITVGSYIHNADVAARGSVNVEGA
;
A
#
# COMPACT_ATOMS: atom_id res chain seq x y z
N GLY A 1 39.32 -28.69 -10.03
CA GLY A 1 39.04 -29.15 -11.39
C GLY A 1 37.58 -28.88 -11.74
N VAL A 2 37.21 -29.04 -12.99
CA VAL A 2 35.83 -28.96 -13.44
C VAL A 2 35.10 -30.21 -12.95
N THR A 3 33.97 -30.06 -12.27
CA THR A 3 33.24 -31.16 -11.64
C THR A 3 31.77 -31.21 -12.09
N ASP A 4 31.25 -30.17 -12.71
CA ASP A 4 29.83 -30.07 -13.12
C ASP A 4 29.70 -29.52 -14.56
N GLY A 5 28.57 -29.78 -15.18
CA GLY A 5 28.22 -29.28 -16.53
C GLY A 5 29.15 -29.81 -17.64
N ILE A 6 29.87 -30.93 -17.41
CA ILE A 6 30.79 -31.49 -18.39
C ILE A 6 29.99 -32.17 -19.51
N ASP A 7 30.25 -31.76 -20.76
CA ASP A 7 29.70 -32.46 -21.93
C ASP A 7 30.45 -33.78 -22.15
N THR A 8 29.90 -34.85 -21.60
CA THR A 8 30.48 -36.19 -21.71
C THR A 8 30.40 -36.77 -23.12
N SER A 9 29.51 -36.23 -23.97
CA SER A 9 29.42 -36.67 -25.39
C SER A 9 30.61 -36.27 -26.21
N MET A 10 31.38 -35.26 -25.76
CA MET A 10 32.56 -34.76 -26.42
C MET A 10 33.88 -35.48 -26.03
N GLY A 11 33.87 -36.32 -24.99
CA GLY A 11 35.09 -36.86 -24.38
C GLY A 11 36.03 -37.62 -25.33
N ALA A 12 35.51 -38.33 -26.31
CA ALA A 12 36.34 -39.04 -27.29
C ALA A 12 36.80 -38.15 -28.51
N SER A 13 36.07 -37.10 -28.80
CA SER A 13 36.39 -36.21 -29.93
C SER A 13 37.24 -35.00 -29.50
N LEU A 14 37.37 -34.71 -28.22
CA LEU A 14 38.06 -33.52 -27.69
C LEU A 14 39.57 -33.61 -27.88
N SER A 15 40.20 -34.76 -27.63
CA SER A 15 41.61 -34.97 -27.84
C SER A 15 42.02 -34.92 -29.33
N GLU A 16 41.11 -35.38 -30.17
CA GLU A 16 41.30 -35.35 -31.63
C GLU A 16 41.15 -33.93 -32.17
N ARG A 17 40.15 -33.15 -31.72
CA ARG A 17 39.97 -31.76 -32.09
C ARG A 17 41.03 -30.81 -31.55
N LEU A 18 41.45 -31.01 -30.28
CA LEU A 18 42.54 -30.23 -29.66
C LEU A 18 43.89 -30.44 -30.35
N SER A 19 44.12 -31.60 -30.97
CA SER A 19 45.38 -31.88 -31.71
C SER A 19 45.40 -31.19 -33.10
N VAL A 20 44.28 -30.71 -33.61
CA VAL A 20 44.13 -30.09 -34.93
C VAL A 20 43.96 -28.58 -34.86
N LEU A 21 43.63 -28.00 -33.69
CA LEU A 21 43.38 -26.55 -33.48
C LEU A 21 44.68 -25.77 -33.64
N GLY A 22 44.75 -24.90 -34.68
CA GLY A 22 45.79 -23.93 -34.89
C GLY A 22 45.68 -22.67 -34.06
N PRO A 23 46.69 -21.83 -33.95
CA PRO A 23 46.61 -20.56 -33.24
C PRO A 23 45.57 -19.65 -33.94
N GLY A 24 44.51 -19.30 -33.20
CA GLY A 24 43.42 -18.41 -33.65
C GLY A 24 42.12 -19.10 -33.99
N GLU A 25 41.97 -20.40 -33.81
CA GLU A 25 40.70 -21.10 -33.95
C GLU A 25 39.76 -20.90 -32.76
N PRO A 26 38.45 -20.96 -32.95
CA PRO A 26 37.49 -20.73 -31.85
C PRO A 26 37.63 -21.79 -30.79
N LEU A 27 37.64 -21.35 -29.50
CA LEU A 27 37.68 -22.21 -28.35
C LEU A 27 36.41 -23.10 -28.33
N VAL A 28 36.62 -24.38 -27.95
CA VAL A 28 35.55 -25.34 -27.78
C VAL A 28 35.08 -25.30 -26.30
N GLN A 29 33.81 -25.04 -26.07
CA GLN A 29 33.28 -25.11 -24.72
C GLN A 29 33.15 -26.58 -24.31
N VAL A 30 33.82 -26.95 -23.22
CA VAL A 30 33.86 -28.32 -22.68
C VAL A 30 33.03 -28.52 -21.42
N ALA A 31 32.66 -27.44 -20.78
CA ALA A 31 31.78 -27.43 -19.64
C ALA A 31 31.06 -26.08 -19.55
N ALA A 32 29.84 -26.10 -19.05
CA ALA A 32 29.07 -24.92 -18.72
C ALA A 32 28.48 -25.10 -17.32
N GLY A 33 28.52 -24.07 -16.52
CA GLY A 33 27.74 -24.02 -15.27
C GLY A 33 26.25 -23.88 -15.56
N HIS A 34 25.46 -24.03 -14.52
CA HIS A 34 24.04 -23.71 -14.55
C HIS A 34 23.85 -22.30 -14.01
N GLU A 35 23.14 -21.46 -14.79
CA GLU A 35 22.84 -20.11 -14.35
C GLU A 35 21.79 -20.13 -13.24
N VAL A 36 21.84 -19.11 -12.37
CA VAL A 36 20.80 -18.85 -11.38
C VAL A 36 19.55 -18.39 -12.12
N ILE A 37 18.40 -18.99 -11.83
CA ILE A 37 17.11 -18.48 -12.25
C ILE A 37 16.53 -17.68 -11.10
N ALA A 38 16.35 -16.37 -11.28
CA ALA A 38 15.79 -15.50 -10.26
C ALA A 38 14.36 -15.91 -9.92
N PRO A 39 13.94 -15.77 -8.65
CA PRO A 39 12.55 -15.99 -8.26
C PRO A 39 11.65 -14.88 -8.83
N VAL A 40 10.35 -15.15 -8.87
CA VAL A 40 9.34 -14.16 -9.20
C VAL A 40 8.47 -13.93 -7.98
N ASP A 41 8.44 -12.70 -7.49
CA ASP A 41 7.65 -12.31 -6.33
C ASP A 41 6.15 -12.39 -6.63
N ALA A 42 5.35 -12.79 -5.65
CA ALA A 42 3.91 -12.64 -5.74
C ALA A 42 3.56 -11.15 -5.80
N THR A 43 2.64 -10.80 -6.70
CA THR A 43 2.20 -9.41 -6.88
C THR A 43 0.69 -9.37 -6.88
N PRO A 44 0.05 -8.60 -5.96
CA PRO A 44 -1.38 -8.42 -5.99
C PRO A 44 -1.80 -7.50 -7.13
N VAL A 45 -2.91 -7.82 -7.77
CA VAL A 45 -3.56 -6.98 -8.80
C VAL A 45 -4.85 -6.45 -8.20
N PHE A 46 -4.89 -5.13 -7.96
CA PHE A 46 -6.06 -4.44 -7.46
C PHE A 46 -6.91 -3.92 -8.61
N ASN A 47 -8.23 -4.08 -8.53
CA ASN A 47 -9.20 -3.55 -9.50
C ASN A 47 -9.74 -2.17 -9.13
N PHE A 48 -9.26 -1.60 -8.02
CA PHE A 48 -9.54 -0.23 -7.59
C PHE A 48 -8.22 0.49 -7.27
N ASP A 49 -8.25 1.82 -7.20
CA ASP A 49 -7.06 2.60 -6.87
C ASP A 49 -6.76 2.53 -5.36
N HIS A 50 -5.92 1.58 -4.97
CA HIS A 50 -5.50 1.37 -3.59
C HIS A 50 -4.36 2.33 -3.16
N HIS A 51 -3.75 3.06 -4.11
CA HIS A 51 -2.78 4.12 -3.84
C HIS A 51 -3.45 5.48 -3.66
N ALA A 52 -4.77 5.55 -3.72
CA ALA A 52 -5.51 6.76 -3.47
C ALA A 52 -5.22 7.28 -2.06
N ARG A 53 -4.08 7.97 -1.95
CA ARG A 53 -3.77 8.83 -0.81
C ARG A 53 -4.80 9.94 -0.81
N SER A 54 -5.28 10.29 0.35
CA SER A 54 -6.22 11.37 0.60
C SER A 54 -5.83 12.66 -0.16
N GLY A 55 -6.31 12.82 -1.39
CA GLY A 55 -6.16 14.01 -2.22
C GLY A 55 -4.73 14.30 -2.72
N SER A 56 -4.60 14.73 -3.97
CA SER A 56 -3.36 15.33 -4.45
C SER A 56 -3.28 16.79 -4.00
N VAL A 57 -2.15 17.20 -3.42
CA VAL A 57 -1.93 18.61 -3.06
C VAL A 57 -1.67 19.39 -4.36
N ARG A 58 -2.49 20.41 -4.61
CA ARG A 58 -2.32 21.32 -5.75
C ARG A 58 -1.16 22.28 -5.50
N PRO A 59 -0.61 22.92 -6.57
CA PRO A 59 0.44 23.93 -6.42
C PRO A 59 0.08 25.13 -5.52
N ASP A 60 -1.22 25.37 -5.28
CA ASP A 60 -1.72 26.41 -4.38
C ASP A 60 -1.85 25.95 -2.91
N GLY A 61 -1.41 24.72 -2.61
CA GLY A 61 -1.51 24.10 -1.29
C GLY A 61 -2.91 23.61 -0.93
N SER A 62 -3.90 23.66 -1.86
CA SER A 62 -5.20 23.01 -1.65
C SER A 62 -5.13 21.54 -2.02
N ILE A 63 -5.91 20.72 -1.32
CA ILE A 63 -6.02 19.30 -1.65
C ILE A 63 -7.12 19.15 -2.72
N ASP A 64 -6.79 18.51 -3.86
CA ASP A 64 -7.77 18.24 -4.93
C ASP A 64 -8.59 16.99 -4.63
N PHE A 65 -9.79 17.18 -4.12
CA PHE A 65 -10.79 16.12 -3.95
C PHE A 65 -11.64 15.86 -5.20
N ARG A 66 -11.39 16.54 -6.31
CA ARG A 66 -12.04 16.21 -7.58
C ARG A 66 -11.43 14.95 -8.21
N ASP A 67 -10.19 14.64 -7.88
CA ASP A 67 -9.69 13.28 -7.97
C ASP A 67 -10.38 12.46 -6.87
N ARG A 68 -11.53 11.92 -7.22
CA ARG A 68 -12.56 11.35 -6.37
C ARG A 68 -12.21 9.99 -5.76
N ASN A 69 -10.96 9.77 -5.38
CA ASN A 69 -10.55 8.46 -4.86
C ASN A 69 -10.28 8.44 -3.36
N VAL A 70 -10.87 9.36 -2.60
CA VAL A 70 -10.82 9.30 -1.12
C VAL A 70 -11.45 7.99 -0.63
N PHE A 71 -12.50 7.54 -1.32
CA PHE A 71 -13.14 6.25 -1.11
C PHE A 71 -13.38 5.63 -2.50
N PRO A 72 -12.47 4.81 -3.04
CA PRO A 72 -12.73 4.15 -4.31
C PRO A 72 -14.03 3.36 -4.20
N PRO A 73 -15.10 3.79 -4.92
CA PRO A 73 -16.39 3.13 -4.82
C PRO A 73 -16.31 1.75 -5.44
N VAL A 74 -16.86 0.78 -4.75
CA VAL A 74 -16.96 -0.60 -5.21
C VAL A 74 -18.39 -1.09 -5.03
N HIS A 75 -18.78 -2.07 -5.85
CA HIS A 75 -20.12 -2.65 -5.81
C HIS A 75 -20.09 -4.05 -5.19
N ALA A 76 -21.21 -4.45 -4.61
CA ALA A 76 -21.37 -5.82 -4.12
C ALA A 76 -21.05 -6.84 -5.23
N GLU A 77 -20.41 -7.95 -4.86
CA GLU A 77 -19.91 -9.00 -5.75
C GLU A 77 -18.72 -8.60 -6.63
N GLU A 78 -18.23 -7.37 -6.58
CA GLU A 78 -17.09 -6.91 -7.35
C GLU A 78 -15.80 -7.58 -6.86
N LEU A 79 -14.95 -8.02 -7.81
CA LEU A 79 -13.61 -8.53 -7.53
C LEU A 79 -12.69 -7.36 -7.20
N LEU A 80 -12.17 -7.31 -5.99
CA LEU A 80 -11.35 -6.22 -5.48
C LEU A 80 -9.85 -6.43 -5.73
N VAL A 81 -9.36 -7.61 -5.43
CA VAL A 81 -7.94 -7.94 -5.57
C VAL A 81 -7.76 -9.41 -5.87
N THR A 82 -6.73 -9.70 -6.65
CA THR A 82 -6.27 -11.07 -6.98
C THR A 82 -4.77 -11.17 -6.72
N SER A 83 -4.30 -12.24 -6.10
CA SER A 83 -2.88 -12.56 -5.98
C SER A 83 -2.64 -14.01 -6.36
N GLY A 84 -1.54 -14.25 -7.11
CA GLY A 84 -1.02 -15.59 -7.38
C GLY A 84 0.00 -16.01 -6.30
N VAL A 85 0.52 -17.22 -6.46
CA VAL A 85 1.64 -17.72 -5.65
C VAL A 85 2.97 -17.24 -6.26
N PRO A 86 4.01 -17.00 -5.45
CA PRO A 86 5.32 -16.64 -5.98
C PRO A 86 5.96 -17.85 -6.70
N GLU A 87 6.83 -17.58 -7.65
CA GLU A 87 7.61 -18.62 -8.31
C GLU A 87 9.01 -18.72 -7.66
N LEU A 88 9.36 -19.93 -7.23
CA LEU A 88 10.67 -20.18 -6.66
C LEU A 88 11.75 -20.09 -7.74
N GLY A 89 12.84 -19.41 -7.44
CA GLY A 89 14.03 -19.43 -8.27
C GLY A 89 14.73 -20.80 -8.23
N THR A 90 15.73 -20.95 -9.08
CA THR A 90 16.57 -22.16 -9.10
C THR A 90 18.02 -21.77 -8.83
N GLU A 91 18.65 -22.46 -7.89
CA GLU A 91 20.07 -22.28 -7.59
C GLU A 91 20.92 -22.57 -8.82
N GLY A 92 21.92 -21.73 -9.03
CA GLY A 92 22.93 -21.95 -10.03
C GLY A 92 24.07 -22.83 -9.53
N ARG A 93 24.93 -23.26 -10.46
CA ARG A 93 26.14 -24.01 -10.11
C ARG A 93 27.29 -23.66 -11.03
N THR A 94 28.44 -23.37 -10.46
CA THR A 94 29.65 -23.13 -11.24
C THR A 94 30.19 -24.44 -11.83
N VAL A 95 31.03 -24.36 -12.84
CA VAL A 95 31.73 -25.54 -13.40
C VAL A 95 32.64 -26.26 -12.39
N ARG A 96 32.88 -25.65 -11.24
CA ARG A 96 33.62 -26.25 -10.12
C ARG A 96 32.75 -26.95 -9.10
N GLY A 97 31.41 -26.93 -9.32
CA GLY A 97 30.43 -27.52 -8.43
C GLY A 97 30.00 -26.62 -7.27
N GLU A 98 30.46 -25.36 -7.22
CA GLU A 98 30.07 -24.43 -6.19
C GLU A 98 28.62 -23.99 -6.44
N ILE A 99 27.77 -24.00 -5.41
CA ILE A 99 26.38 -23.57 -5.48
C ILE A 99 26.34 -22.05 -5.50
N LEU A 100 25.57 -21.51 -6.42
CA LEU A 100 25.21 -20.10 -6.48
C LEU A 100 23.81 -19.98 -5.86
N PRO A 101 23.69 -19.43 -4.64
CA PRO A 101 22.42 -19.36 -3.95
C PRO A 101 21.46 -18.43 -4.68
N VAL A 102 20.17 -18.64 -4.46
CA VAL A 102 19.08 -17.78 -4.91
C VAL A 102 18.28 -17.34 -3.69
N ASP A 103 17.86 -16.10 -3.67
CA ASP A 103 16.99 -15.57 -2.60
C ASP A 103 15.59 -16.19 -2.71
N ALA A 104 14.88 -16.25 -1.58
CA ALA A 104 13.48 -16.63 -1.61
C ALA A 104 12.63 -15.48 -2.17
N PRO A 105 11.55 -15.76 -2.94
CA PRO A 105 10.65 -14.72 -3.39
C PRO A 105 9.86 -14.12 -2.24
N ARG A 106 9.36 -12.90 -2.44
CA ARG A 106 8.36 -12.31 -1.55
C ARG A 106 7.01 -12.97 -1.81
N ASP A 107 6.31 -13.30 -0.74
CA ASP A 107 4.96 -13.82 -0.80
C ASP A 107 3.92 -12.76 -0.44
N VAL A 108 2.68 -12.97 -0.85
CA VAL A 108 1.54 -12.08 -0.60
C VAL A 108 0.42 -12.85 0.07
N GLU A 109 0.00 -12.36 1.23
CA GLU A 109 -1.19 -12.85 1.93
C GLU A 109 -2.34 -11.85 1.77
N LEU A 110 -3.45 -12.29 1.18
CA LEU A 110 -4.69 -11.51 1.12
C LEU A 110 -5.57 -11.88 2.31
N VAL A 111 -5.80 -10.92 3.21
CA VAL A 111 -6.62 -11.10 4.41
C VAL A 111 -7.98 -10.44 4.20
N PRO A 112 -9.10 -11.18 4.33
CA PRO A 112 -10.42 -10.57 4.30
C PRO A 112 -10.68 -9.80 5.59
N GLY A 113 -11.02 -8.52 5.47
CA GLY A 113 -11.48 -7.65 6.54
C GLY A 113 -13.02 -7.60 6.60
N GLU A 114 -13.59 -6.42 6.83
CA GLU A 114 -15.03 -6.24 6.94
C GLU A 114 -15.71 -6.16 5.57
N ASN A 115 -16.90 -6.78 5.44
CA ASN A 115 -17.79 -6.75 4.26
C ASN A 115 -17.10 -7.20 2.96
N VAL A 116 -16.18 -8.13 3.08
CA VAL A 116 -15.52 -8.78 1.95
C VAL A 116 -15.45 -10.28 2.18
N ARG A 117 -15.41 -11.05 1.10
CA ARG A 117 -15.19 -12.49 1.16
C ARG A 117 -13.93 -12.88 0.42
N HIS A 118 -13.22 -13.84 0.97
CA HIS A 118 -12.07 -14.48 0.34
C HIS A 118 -12.54 -15.69 -0.45
N GLN A 119 -12.02 -15.84 -1.66
CA GLN A 119 -12.24 -17.00 -2.52
C GLN A 119 -10.92 -17.45 -3.13
N ALA A 120 -10.64 -18.74 -3.05
CA ALA A 120 -9.54 -19.36 -3.78
C ALA A 120 -10.08 -20.02 -5.06
N GLN A 121 -9.59 -19.60 -6.22
CA GLN A 121 -10.00 -20.17 -7.50
C GLN A 121 -8.79 -20.29 -8.43
N ASP A 122 -8.63 -21.47 -9.06
CA ASP A 122 -7.58 -21.74 -10.06
C ASP A 122 -6.14 -21.43 -9.58
N GLY A 123 -5.87 -21.62 -8.28
CA GLY A 123 -4.57 -21.29 -7.66
C GLY A 123 -4.37 -19.82 -7.37
N LEU A 124 -5.38 -18.97 -7.58
CA LEU A 124 -5.38 -17.56 -7.24
C LEU A 124 -6.15 -17.33 -5.94
N SER A 125 -5.65 -16.43 -5.12
CA SER A 125 -6.33 -15.87 -3.97
C SER A 125 -7.08 -14.60 -4.41
N GLN A 126 -8.38 -14.51 -4.10
CA GLN A 126 -9.25 -13.43 -4.55
C GLN A 126 -10.07 -12.87 -3.39
N ILE A 127 -10.27 -11.55 -3.36
CA ILE A 127 -11.19 -10.89 -2.43
C ILE A 127 -12.26 -10.16 -3.22
N HIS A 128 -13.52 -10.38 -2.84
CA HIS A 128 -14.70 -9.75 -3.42
C HIS A 128 -15.44 -8.93 -2.37
N ALA A 129 -16.06 -7.83 -2.79
CA ALA A 129 -16.94 -7.05 -1.95
C ALA A 129 -18.25 -7.80 -1.66
N GLU A 130 -18.78 -7.68 -0.45
CA GLU A 130 -20.11 -8.20 -0.08
C GLU A 130 -21.19 -7.13 -0.10
N ILE A 131 -20.80 -5.85 -0.04
CA ILE A 131 -21.70 -4.69 -0.06
C ILE A 131 -21.18 -3.60 -1.00
N ASP A 132 -22.06 -2.68 -1.39
CA ASP A 132 -21.67 -1.41 -1.99
C ASP A 132 -21.00 -0.52 -0.95
N GLY A 133 -19.87 0.12 -1.29
CA GLY A 133 -19.17 0.97 -0.33
C GLY A 133 -17.88 1.56 -0.86
N GLY A 134 -17.01 2.01 0.04
CA GLY A 134 -15.65 2.43 -0.22
C GLY A 134 -14.66 1.34 0.17
N ALA A 135 -13.78 0.97 -0.74
CA ALA A 135 -12.71 0.00 -0.45
C ALA A 135 -11.55 0.68 0.30
N ALA A 136 -10.99 -0.04 1.27
CA ALA A 136 -9.79 0.35 2.01
C ALA A 136 -8.84 -0.83 2.10
N VAL A 137 -7.53 -0.54 2.12
CA VAL A 137 -6.46 -1.54 2.22
C VAL A 137 -5.50 -1.14 3.33
N GLN A 138 -5.19 -2.08 4.22
CA GLN A 138 -4.10 -1.96 5.18
C GLN A 138 -2.96 -2.88 4.72
N ILE A 139 -1.74 -2.37 4.74
CA ILE A 139 -0.54 -3.09 4.28
C ILE A 139 0.40 -3.28 5.46
N GLU A 140 0.77 -4.52 5.71
CA GLU A 140 1.76 -4.89 6.71
C GLU A 140 2.89 -5.66 6.02
N GLU A 141 4.13 -5.20 6.17
CA GLU A 141 5.31 -5.86 5.61
C GLU A 141 6.09 -6.55 6.73
N GLU A 142 6.34 -7.83 6.54
CA GLU A 142 7.21 -8.62 7.40
C GLU A 142 8.46 -9.00 6.61
N ASP A 143 9.58 -8.33 6.91
CA ASP A 143 10.87 -8.68 6.34
C ASP A 143 11.45 -9.91 7.05
N ALA A 144 11.83 -10.92 6.26
CA ALA A 144 12.55 -12.09 6.75
C ALA A 144 13.85 -12.25 5.95
N ASP A 145 14.90 -12.80 6.60
CA ASP A 145 16.17 -13.11 5.94
C ASP A 145 15.93 -14.05 4.74
N GLY A 146 16.14 -13.54 3.53
CA GLY A 146 16.02 -14.30 2.28
C GLY A 146 14.62 -14.43 1.70
N GLY A 147 13.66 -13.61 2.14
CA GLY A 147 12.29 -13.52 1.63
C GLY A 147 11.44 -12.64 2.53
N GLY A 148 10.28 -12.18 2.08
CA GLY A 148 9.38 -11.35 2.87
C GLY A 148 7.92 -11.76 2.63
N LEU A 149 7.05 -11.42 3.58
CA LEU A 149 5.60 -11.56 3.45
C LEU A 149 4.99 -10.17 3.48
N VAL A 150 4.17 -9.85 2.48
CA VAL A 150 3.36 -8.63 2.49
C VAL A 150 1.91 -9.04 2.67
N ARG A 151 1.32 -8.57 3.76
CA ARG A 151 -0.09 -8.83 4.10
C ARG A 151 -0.94 -7.65 3.69
N TYR A 152 -1.97 -7.91 2.89
CA TYR A 152 -2.96 -6.93 2.47
C TYR A 152 -4.31 -7.27 3.10
N THR A 153 -4.74 -6.48 4.08
CA THR A 153 -6.08 -6.59 4.66
C THR A 153 -7.02 -5.64 3.93
N VAL A 154 -8.04 -6.20 3.27
CA VAL A 154 -8.98 -5.43 2.44
C VAL A 154 -10.33 -5.33 3.16
N HIS A 155 -10.88 -4.12 3.21
CA HIS A 155 -12.19 -3.82 3.81
C HIS A 155 -13.08 -3.10 2.80
N VAL A 156 -14.39 -3.22 2.95
CA VAL A 156 -15.38 -2.36 2.29
C VAL A 156 -16.28 -1.76 3.35
N TYR A 157 -16.30 -0.42 3.41
CA TYR A 157 -17.12 0.30 4.38
C TYR A 157 -18.29 1.01 3.69
N PRO A 158 -19.51 0.98 4.28
CA PRO A 158 -20.58 1.81 3.81
C PRO A 158 -20.17 3.28 3.95
N ILE A 159 -20.48 4.12 2.95
CA ILE A 159 -20.16 5.54 2.96
C ILE A 159 -21.40 6.32 3.43
N THR A 160 -21.26 7.07 4.52
CA THR A 160 -22.25 8.02 5.01
C THR A 160 -21.93 9.40 4.48
N GLN A 161 -22.84 10.00 3.70
CA GLN A 161 -22.72 11.38 3.22
C GLN A 161 -23.48 12.33 4.13
N VAL A 162 -22.81 13.42 4.53
CA VAL A 162 -23.38 14.52 5.30
C VAL A 162 -23.32 15.78 4.46
N ASP A 163 -24.48 16.24 4.00
CA ASP A 163 -24.60 17.46 3.21
C ASP A 163 -24.58 18.68 4.14
N GLY A 164 -23.55 19.52 4.01
CA GLY A 164 -23.35 20.72 4.83
C GLY A 164 -22.44 20.48 6.05
N ASP A 165 -22.65 21.29 7.08
CA ASP A 165 -21.81 21.34 8.28
C ASP A 165 -22.25 20.29 9.32
N VAL A 166 -21.27 19.75 10.06
CA VAL A 166 -21.53 19.04 11.30
C VAL A 166 -21.67 20.06 12.42
N GLY A 167 -22.87 20.22 12.93
CA GLY A 167 -23.22 21.25 13.88
C GLY A 167 -24.53 20.96 14.62
N TYR A 168 -25.23 22.00 15.06
CA TYR A 168 -26.47 21.84 15.85
C TYR A 168 -27.60 21.12 15.11
N GLU A 169 -27.61 21.15 13.76
CA GLU A 169 -28.67 20.49 12.97
C GLU A 169 -28.37 18.99 12.78
N THR A 170 -27.11 18.63 12.60
CA THR A 170 -26.68 17.24 12.38
C THR A 170 -26.38 16.50 13.68
N GLY A 171 -25.99 17.23 14.74
CA GLY A 171 -25.45 16.65 15.98
C GLY A 171 -24.07 16.05 15.83
N HIS A 172 -23.68 15.24 16.77
CA HIS A 172 -22.47 14.41 16.69
C HIS A 172 -22.69 13.26 15.74
N ILE A 173 -21.62 12.83 15.08
CA ILE A 173 -21.64 11.71 14.11
C ILE A 173 -20.87 10.54 14.69
N ASP A 174 -21.47 9.36 14.74
CA ASP A 174 -20.83 8.09 15.07
C ASP A 174 -21.34 7.02 14.07
N VAL A 175 -20.49 6.57 13.17
CA VAL A 175 -20.87 5.66 12.09
C VAL A 175 -19.91 4.46 11.99
N PRO A 176 -20.47 3.26 11.67
CA PRO A 176 -19.66 2.05 11.52
C PRO A 176 -18.97 1.95 10.14
N GLY A 177 -18.76 3.06 9.45
CA GLY A 177 -18.17 3.09 8.11
C GLY A 177 -17.35 4.34 7.91
N SER A 178 -17.23 4.75 6.64
CA SER A 178 -16.58 6.00 6.25
C SER A 178 -17.60 7.14 6.18
N VAL A 179 -17.15 8.37 6.39
CA VAL A 179 -18.00 9.54 6.33
C VAL A 179 -17.44 10.63 5.42
N LEU A 180 -18.30 11.16 4.56
CA LEU A 180 -18.01 12.30 3.68
C LEU A 180 -18.82 13.50 4.14
N ILE A 181 -18.15 14.56 4.59
CA ILE A 181 -18.77 15.80 5.07
C ILE A 181 -18.50 16.90 4.04
N SER A 182 -19.57 17.44 3.42
CA SER A 182 -19.45 18.49 2.40
C SER A 182 -19.10 19.86 2.99
N GLY A 183 -19.32 20.06 4.28
CA GLY A 183 -19.08 21.32 5.00
C GLY A 183 -17.95 21.25 6.02
N THR A 184 -18.13 22.00 7.10
CA THR A 184 -17.19 22.20 8.22
C THR A 184 -17.65 21.44 9.46
N ILE A 185 -16.75 20.90 10.24
CA ILE A 185 -17.06 20.40 11.58
C ILE A 185 -16.95 21.58 12.54
N LYS A 186 -18.08 21.99 13.08
CA LYS A 186 -18.18 23.15 13.96
C LYS A 186 -17.61 22.89 15.36
N ALA A 187 -17.29 23.97 16.03
CA ALA A 187 -16.75 23.97 17.39
C ALA A 187 -17.56 23.10 18.37
N GLY A 188 -16.85 22.20 19.07
CA GLY A 188 -17.44 21.33 20.08
C GLY A 188 -18.20 20.11 19.56
N PHE A 189 -18.23 19.89 18.24
CA PHE A 189 -18.83 18.68 17.67
C PHE A 189 -17.79 17.58 17.45
N HIS A 190 -18.24 16.33 17.47
CA HIS A 190 -17.38 15.20 17.19
C HIS A 190 -17.87 14.33 16.05
N VAL A 191 -16.92 13.76 15.34
CA VAL A 191 -17.11 12.78 14.28
C VAL A 191 -16.29 11.55 14.61
N LYS A 192 -16.95 10.41 14.72
CA LYS A 192 -16.32 9.10 14.90
C LYS A 192 -16.73 8.18 13.78
N ALA A 193 -15.75 7.57 13.11
CA ALA A 193 -15.94 6.63 12.02
C ALA A 193 -15.04 5.42 12.20
N SER A 194 -15.54 4.21 11.90
CA SER A 194 -14.67 3.01 11.87
C SER A 194 -13.77 2.97 10.62
N GLY A 195 -14.20 3.64 9.55
CA GLY A 195 -13.45 3.85 8.32
C GLY A 195 -12.80 5.25 8.27
N ASP A 196 -12.78 5.82 7.07
CA ASP A 196 -12.17 7.11 6.79
C ASP A 196 -13.11 8.29 7.07
N VAL A 197 -12.53 9.46 7.30
CA VAL A 197 -13.25 10.73 7.45
C VAL A 197 -12.75 11.74 6.42
N ALA A 198 -13.63 12.20 5.54
CA ALA A 198 -13.33 13.26 4.57
C ALA A 198 -14.18 14.50 4.85
N VAL A 199 -13.52 15.65 5.01
CA VAL A 199 -14.12 16.94 5.31
C VAL A 199 -13.76 17.93 4.20
N SER A 200 -14.76 18.43 3.45
CA SER A 200 -14.53 19.41 2.40
C SER A 200 -14.30 20.84 2.94
N GLY A 201 -14.73 21.10 4.15
CA GLY A 201 -14.52 22.36 4.86
C GLY A 201 -13.32 22.34 5.78
N SER A 202 -13.43 23.05 6.90
CA SER A 202 -12.47 23.11 8.02
C SER A 202 -12.94 22.27 9.21
N VAL A 203 -12.01 22.13 10.17
CA VAL A 203 -12.29 21.62 11.51
C VAL A 203 -12.08 22.77 12.47
N ASP A 204 -13.15 23.21 13.11
CA ASP A 204 -13.14 24.39 13.99
C ASP A 204 -12.74 24.01 15.43
N ASP A 205 -12.40 25.03 16.24
CA ASP A 205 -11.93 24.88 17.60
C ASP A 205 -12.79 24.00 18.49
N GLY A 206 -12.17 23.09 19.25
CA GLY A 206 -12.86 22.13 20.12
C GLY A 206 -13.56 20.99 19.40
N ALA A 207 -13.44 20.87 18.08
CA ALA A 207 -13.94 19.72 17.35
C ALA A 207 -13.06 18.50 17.55
N ILE A 208 -13.67 17.30 17.51
CA ILE A 208 -12.94 16.03 17.70
C ILE A 208 -13.23 15.11 16.51
N ILE A 209 -12.18 14.57 15.91
CA ILE A 209 -12.29 13.53 14.88
C ILE A 209 -11.57 12.27 15.38
N GLN A 210 -12.25 11.13 15.27
CA GLN A 210 -11.69 9.80 15.50
C GLN A 210 -12.01 8.90 14.32
N ALA A 211 -10.98 8.51 13.57
CA ALA A 211 -11.09 7.64 12.41
C ALA A 211 -10.32 6.33 12.61
N GLY A 212 -10.96 5.21 12.29
CA GLY A 212 -10.29 3.92 12.19
C GLY A 212 -9.44 3.78 10.92
N GLY A 213 -9.65 4.64 9.92
CA GLY A 213 -8.86 4.79 8.70
C GLY A 213 -8.14 6.13 8.66
N ASN A 214 -8.20 6.79 7.47
CA ASN A 214 -7.56 8.06 7.20
C ASN A 214 -8.47 9.25 7.55
N VAL A 215 -7.86 10.41 7.79
CA VAL A 215 -8.57 11.69 7.91
C VAL A 215 -8.07 12.67 6.87
N THR A 216 -8.99 13.22 6.10
CA THR A 216 -8.67 14.22 5.09
C THR A 216 -9.51 15.48 5.28
N VAL A 217 -8.84 16.61 5.46
CA VAL A 217 -9.48 17.92 5.65
C VAL A 217 -9.02 18.86 4.52
N GLN A 218 -9.98 19.29 3.67
CA GLN A 218 -9.63 20.10 2.50
C GLN A 218 -9.07 21.47 2.86
N LEU A 219 -9.53 22.04 3.95
CA LEU A 219 -9.06 23.33 4.45
C LEU A 219 -8.17 23.11 5.69
N GLY A 220 -8.38 23.87 6.73
CA GLY A 220 -7.56 23.86 7.91
C GLY A 220 -8.16 23.10 9.09
N ILE A 221 -7.29 22.66 9.98
CA ILE A 221 -7.61 22.16 11.30
C ILE A 221 -7.15 23.24 12.28
N VAL A 222 -8.09 23.82 13.06
CA VAL A 222 -7.83 25.00 13.87
C VAL A 222 -8.38 24.85 15.29
N GLY A 223 -7.64 25.35 16.27
CA GLY A 223 -8.07 25.50 17.66
C GLY A 223 -7.34 24.61 18.66
N ASP A 224 -7.05 25.15 19.85
CA ASP A 224 -6.23 24.50 20.87
C ASP A 224 -6.91 23.31 21.56
N GLU A 225 -8.24 23.25 21.55
CA GLU A 225 -9.04 22.11 22.03
C GLU A 225 -9.35 21.08 20.92
N THR A 226 -8.95 21.36 19.66
CA THR A 226 -9.21 20.49 18.51
C THR A 226 -8.31 19.27 18.51
N LYS A 227 -8.92 18.08 18.36
CA LYS A 227 -8.20 16.80 18.34
C LYS A 227 -8.58 15.98 17.12
N VAL A 228 -7.57 15.52 16.40
CA VAL A 228 -7.74 14.63 15.25
C VAL A 228 -6.87 13.39 15.44
N GLU A 229 -7.54 12.25 15.52
CA GLU A 229 -6.93 10.94 15.68
C GLU A 229 -7.30 10.07 14.48
N ALA A 230 -6.29 9.49 13.82
CA ALA A 230 -6.46 8.54 12.73
C ALA A 230 -5.59 7.29 12.97
N THR A 231 -6.12 6.11 12.70
CA THR A 231 -5.30 4.89 12.67
C THR A 231 -4.39 4.86 11.45
N GLY A 232 -4.85 5.39 10.32
CA GLY A 232 -4.09 5.65 9.10
C GLY A 232 -3.42 7.03 9.11
N SER A 233 -3.43 7.69 7.96
CA SER A 233 -2.80 8.98 7.70
C SER A 233 -3.74 10.16 7.92
N ILE A 234 -3.17 11.34 8.19
CA ILE A 234 -3.91 12.60 8.27
C ILE A 234 -3.39 13.55 7.18
N ALA A 235 -4.32 14.13 6.40
CA ALA A 235 -4.01 15.17 5.42
C ALA A 235 -4.85 16.43 5.66
N ALA A 236 -4.19 17.60 5.64
CA ALA A 236 -4.84 18.90 5.77
C ALA A 236 -4.10 19.97 4.98
N LYS A 237 -4.78 21.07 4.60
CA LYS A 237 -4.12 22.19 3.95
C LYS A 237 -3.20 22.93 4.91
N PHE A 238 -3.67 23.21 6.13
CA PHE A 238 -2.86 23.80 7.21
C PHE A 238 -3.38 23.35 8.58
N VAL A 239 -2.51 23.48 9.58
CA VAL A 239 -2.82 23.14 10.96
C VAL A 239 -2.41 24.27 11.88
N GLN A 240 -3.32 24.72 12.75
CA GLN A 240 -3.08 25.78 13.71
C GLN A 240 -3.65 25.41 15.08
N GLU A 241 -2.80 25.43 16.11
CA GLU A 241 -3.16 25.26 17.52
C GLU A 241 -3.87 23.92 17.85
N ALA A 242 -3.78 22.92 16.99
CA ALA A 242 -4.50 21.65 17.15
C ALA A 242 -3.59 20.49 17.57
N THR A 243 -4.21 19.43 18.07
CA THR A 243 -3.55 18.15 18.37
C THR A 243 -3.88 17.11 17.32
N LEU A 244 -2.85 16.58 16.62
CA LEU A 244 -2.99 15.55 15.60
C LEU A 244 -2.21 14.29 15.99
N ARG A 245 -2.84 13.12 15.84
CA ARG A 245 -2.22 11.81 16.06
C ARG A 245 -2.55 10.89 14.90
N ALA A 246 -1.54 10.41 14.18
CA ALA A 246 -1.68 9.48 13.07
C ALA A 246 -0.94 8.16 13.34
N GLY A 247 -1.54 7.05 12.95
CA GLY A 247 -0.89 5.74 12.97
C GLY A 247 0.10 5.55 11.82
N GLU A 248 -0.03 6.38 10.76
CA GLU A 248 0.87 6.41 9.61
C GLU A 248 1.45 7.81 9.43
N ASP A 249 1.25 8.44 8.27
CA ASP A 249 1.83 9.72 7.89
C ASP A 249 0.91 10.91 8.18
N ILE A 250 1.51 12.09 8.38
CA ILE A 250 0.78 13.36 8.40
C ILE A 250 1.32 14.25 7.28
N THR A 251 0.42 14.68 6.37
CA THR A 251 0.76 15.58 5.26
C THR A 251 0.01 16.89 5.41
N VAL A 252 0.76 18.01 5.44
CA VAL A 252 0.20 19.36 5.53
C VAL A 252 0.67 20.17 4.33
N GLY A 253 -0.28 20.64 3.52
CA GLY A 253 0.01 21.30 2.25
C GLY A 253 0.60 22.71 2.37
N SER A 254 0.53 23.37 3.54
CA SER A 254 0.97 24.77 3.67
C SER A 254 1.84 25.00 4.92
N TYR A 255 1.28 24.97 6.12
CA TYR A 255 2.02 25.21 7.35
C TYR A 255 1.40 24.50 8.56
N ILE A 256 2.25 24.28 9.57
CA ILE A 256 1.86 23.90 10.93
C ILE A 256 2.29 25.05 11.87
N HIS A 257 1.34 25.57 12.66
CA HIS A 257 1.60 26.64 13.60
C HIS A 257 1.07 26.28 15.00
N ASN A 258 1.95 26.31 15.99
CA ASN A 258 1.63 26.08 17.42
C ASN A 258 0.76 24.82 17.67
N ALA A 259 1.04 23.72 16.97
CA ALA A 259 0.27 22.49 17.04
C ALA A 259 1.10 21.33 17.59
N ASP A 260 0.46 20.39 18.28
CA ASP A 260 1.06 19.15 18.76
C ASP A 260 0.77 18.02 17.75
N VAL A 261 1.78 17.64 16.99
CA VAL A 261 1.63 16.70 15.86
C VAL A 261 2.53 15.49 16.08
N ALA A 262 1.93 14.29 16.06
CA ALA A 262 2.66 13.03 16.13
C ALA A 262 2.14 12.02 15.12
N ALA A 263 3.06 11.43 14.38
CA ALA A 263 2.82 10.34 13.45
C ALA A 263 3.75 9.16 13.78
N ARG A 264 3.31 7.92 13.50
CA ARG A 264 4.25 6.78 13.55
C ARG A 264 5.16 6.74 12.33
N GLY A 265 4.66 7.20 11.19
CA GLY A 265 5.42 7.39 9.96
C GLY A 265 6.05 8.78 9.90
N SER A 266 5.88 9.49 8.80
CA SER A 266 6.49 10.77 8.50
C SER A 266 5.53 11.94 8.76
N VAL A 267 6.08 13.11 9.10
CA VAL A 267 5.34 14.39 9.08
C VAL A 267 5.92 15.25 7.97
N ASN A 268 5.12 15.46 6.91
CA ASN A 268 5.51 16.21 5.73
C ASN A 268 4.77 17.54 5.67
N VAL A 269 5.49 18.63 5.47
CA VAL A 269 4.92 19.98 5.24
C VAL A 269 5.42 20.47 3.89
N GLU A 270 4.48 20.62 2.94
CA GLU A 270 4.80 20.97 1.56
C GLU A 270 4.88 22.50 1.32
N GLY A 271 4.78 23.33 2.35
CA GLY A 271 4.68 24.77 2.30
C GLY A 271 5.67 25.46 1.33
N ALA A 272 5.17 26.48 0.63
CA ALA A 272 5.90 27.28 -0.33
C ALA A 272 6.87 28.26 0.36
#